data_4e65c6f9cd3affe2387156efd37b689e
#
_entry.id   4e65c6f9cd3affe2387156efd37b689e
#
_cell.length_a   1.000
_cell.length_b   1.000
_cell.length_c   1.000
_cell.angle_alpha   90.00
_cell.angle_beta   90.00
_cell.angle_gamma   90.00
#
_symmetry.space_group_name_H-M   'P 1'
#
loop_
_entity.id
_entity.type
_entity.pdbx_description
1 polymer ?
#
loop_
_entity_poly.entity_id
_entity_poly.type
_entity_poly.pdbx_seq_one_letter_code
_entity_poly.pdbx_strand_id
1 'polypeptide(L)'
;ATVAASKMLGLSAPQVEAALGIAFNRAGGTKELVIEPGALRGLYAMFPNMTGVLAALMARAGVPGLADTFDGPAGFFSQYYGGVRDEAAFAELGRRFEGAHVSIKPWPCCRFTNAHVDAALGIARCHDVDPHRIARIVLYYAHDDAKRCLEPLEMRRRPRSIPEAKLS
;
A
#
# COMPACT_ATOMS: atom_id res chain seq x y z
N ALA A 1 -7.79 2.13 -7.98
CA ALA A 1 -8.14 3.47 -8.47
C ALA A 1 -8.92 3.37 -9.79
N THR A 2 -8.39 2.69 -10.83
CA THR A 2 -8.98 2.64 -12.18
C THR A 2 -10.42 2.15 -12.19
N VAL A 3 -10.72 0.99 -11.60
CA VAL A 3 -12.08 0.44 -11.54
C VAL A 3 -13.02 1.36 -10.77
N ALA A 4 -12.58 1.93 -9.65
CA ALA A 4 -13.39 2.85 -8.87
C ALA A 4 -13.74 4.10 -9.66
N ALA A 5 -12.76 4.73 -10.32
CA ALA A 5 -12.98 5.89 -11.19
C ALA A 5 -13.91 5.56 -12.37
N SER A 6 -13.69 4.40 -13.00
CA SER A 6 -14.53 3.94 -14.11
C SER A 6 -16.00 3.76 -13.69
N LYS A 7 -16.23 3.15 -12.53
CA LYS A 7 -17.59 3.00 -12.00
C LYS A 7 -18.24 4.34 -11.66
N MET A 8 -17.51 5.25 -11.03
CA MET A 8 -18.01 6.60 -10.73
C MET A 8 -18.34 7.40 -11.99
N LEU A 9 -17.61 7.17 -13.08
CA LEU A 9 -17.85 7.79 -14.39
C LEU A 9 -18.93 7.09 -15.23
N GLY A 10 -19.51 6.00 -14.74
CA GLY A 10 -20.55 5.23 -15.44
C GLY A 10 -20.07 4.53 -16.70
N LEU A 11 -18.80 4.09 -16.74
CA LEU A 11 -18.22 3.43 -17.90
C LEU A 11 -18.83 2.04 -18.11
N SER A 12 -19.01 1.67 -19.38
CA SER A 12 -19.39 0.31 -19.79
C SER A 12 -18.26 -0.69 -19.54
N ALA A 13 -18.59 -2.00 -19.51
CA ALA A 13 -17.58 -3.04 -19.29
C ALA A 13 -16.40 -2.97 -20.28
N PRO A 14 -16.61 -2.79 -21.62
CA PRO A 14 -15.49 -2.61 -22.54
C PRO A 14 -14.64 -1.37 -22.25
N GLN A 15 -15.25 -0.29 -21.79
CA GLN A 15 -14.50 0.91 -21.39
C GLN A 15 -13.70 0.69 -20.10
N VAL A 16 -14.22 -0.08 -19.14
CA VAL A 16 -13.48 -0.46 -17.94
C VAL A 16 -12.27 -1.33 -18.30
N GLU A 17 -12.44 -2.28 -19.21
CA GLU A 17 -11.35 -3.10 -19.74
C GLU A 17 -10.27 -2.24 -20.41
N ALA A 18 -10.67 -1.34 -21.29
CA ALA A 18 -9.75 -0.38 -21.91
C ALA A 18 -9.01 0.46 -20.87
N ALA A 19 -9.71 0.97 -19.85
CA ALA A 19 -9.12 1.75 -18.77
C ALA A 19 -8.08 0.92 -17.99
N LEU A 20 -8.36 -0.36 -17.72
CA LEU A 20 -7.42 -1.26 -17.04
C LEU A 20 -6.16 -1.49 -17.90
N GLY A 21 -6.31 -1.71 -19.20
CA GLY A 21 -5.18 -1.84 -20.11
C GLY A 21 -4.31 -0.60 -20.19
N ILE A 22 -4.91 0.58 -20.25
CA ILE A 22 -4.19 1.85 -20.22
C ILE A 22 -3.44 2.02 -18.89
N ALA A 23 -4.11 1.75 -17.77
CA ALA A 23 -3.52 1.88 -16.44
C ALA A 23 -2.36 0.90 -16.24
N PHE A 24 -2.50 -0.35 -16.69
CA PHE A 24 -1.46 -1.36 -16.61
C PHE A 24 -0.19 -0.97 -17.37
N ASN A 25 -0.34 -0.46 -18.59
CA ASN A 25 0.80 0.01 -19.39
C ASN A 25 1.53 1.21 -18.74
N ARG A 26 0.88 1.89 -17.79
CA ARG A 26 1.45 3.00 -17.02
C ARG A 26 1.83 2.60 -15.60
N ALA A 27 1.58 1.36 -15.21
CA ALA A 27 1.96 0.86 -13.90
C ALA A 27 3.48 0.83 -13.77
N GLY A 28 3.97 1.48 -12.76
CA GLY A 28 5.41 1.59 -12.50
C GLY A 28 5.66 2.06 -11.09
N GLY A 29 6.93 2.18 -10.78
CA GLY A 29 7.41 2.59 -9.48
C GLY A 29 8.46 1.64 -8.94
N THR A 30 9.31 2.16 -8.09
CA THR A 30 10.37 1.39 -7.47
C THR A 30 10.21 1.35 -5.96
N LYS A 31 10.77 0.32 -5.33
CA LYS A 31 10.82 0.22 -3.87
C LYS A 31 11.74 1.28 -3.24
N GLU A 32 12.58 1.94 -4.02
CA GLU A 32 13.48 3.00 -3.57
C GLU A 32 12.74 4.13 -2.85
N LEU A 33 11.55 4.47 -3.34
CA LEU A 33 10.64 5.41 -2.69
C LEU A 33 10.31 5.05 -1.22
N VAL A 34 10.39 3.78 -0.86
CA VAL A 34 10.15 3.30 0.52
C VAL A 34 11.45 3.24 1.32
N ILE A 35 12.58 3.05 0.65
CA ILE A 35 13.90 2.91 1.26
C ILE A 35 14.47 4.28 1.58
N GLU A 36 14.42 5.20 0.62
CA GLU A 36 14.94 6.55 0.78
C GLU A 36 13.95 7.43 1.56
N PRO A 37 14.36 8.03 2.69
CA PRO A 37 13.51 8.95 3.44
C PRO A 37 13.39 10.28 2.69
N GLY A 38 12.21 10.59 2.18
CA GLY A 38 11.98 11.83 1.44
C GLY A 38 10.50 12.22 1.36
N ALA A 39 10.25 13.43 0.86
CA ALA A 39 8.91 13.98 0.71
C ALA A 39 8.00 13.11 -0.19
N LEU A 40 8.57 12.45 -1.21
CA LEU A 40 7.84 11.57 -2.11
C LEU A 40 7.22 10.36 -1.40
N ARG A 41 7.78 9.93 -0.25
CA ARG A 41 7.22 8.84 0.53
C ARG A 41 5.79 9.11 1.02
N GLY A 42 5.45 10.35 1.30
CA GLY A 42 4.08 10.77 1.61
C GLY A 42 3.14 10.78 0.39
N LEU A 43 3.70 10.79 -0.80
CA LEU A 43 2.99 10.94 -2.07
C LEU A 43 2.92 9.65 -2.89
N TYR A 44 3.43 8.53 -2.38
CA TYR A 44 3.53 7.27 -3.15
C TYR A 44 2.18 6.78 -3.69
N ALA A 45 1.08 7.07 -3.01
CA ALA A 45 -0.26 6.71 -3.46
C ALA A 45 -0.81 7.66 -4.54
N MET A 46 -0.23 8.86 -4.69
CA MET A 46 -0.70 9.87 -5.64
C MET A 46 -0.58 9.40 -7.08
N PHE A 47 0.59 8.90 -7.47
CA PHE A 47 0.86 8.50 -8.86
C PHE A 47 -0.07 7.38 -9.37
N PRO A 48 -0.24 6.25 -8.66
CA PRO A 48 -1.15 5.21 -9.12
C PRO A 48 -2.61 5.68 -9.12
N ASN A 49 -3.03 6.53 -8.20
CA ASN A 49 -4.39 7.08 -8.21
C ASN A 49 -4.60 8.04 -9.39
N MET A 50 -3.65 8.93 -9.66
CA MET A 50 -3.67 9.82 -10.81
C MET A 50 -3.71 9.03 -12.13
N THR A 51 -2.87 8.01 -12.26
CA THR A 51 -2.87 7.11 -13.41
C THR A 51 -4.22 6.42 -13.59
N GLY A 52 -4.82 5.92 -12.52
CA GLY A 52 -6.12 5.25 -12.58
C GLY A 52 -7.26 6.16 -13.03
N VAL A 53 -7.32 7.39 -12.53
CA VAL A 53 -8.31 8.38 -12.93
C VAL A 53 -8.10 8.79 -14.40
N LEU A 54 -6.85 9.08 -14.78
CA LEU A 54 -6.51 9.45 -16.14
C LEU A 54 -6.88 8.33 -17.13
N ALA A 55 -6.57 7.09 -16.82
CA ALA A 55 -6.91 5.94 -17.65
C ALA A 55 -8.43 5.81 -17.86
N ALA A 56 -9.23 6.01 -16.81
CA ALA A 56 -10.68 5.99 -16.91
C ALA A 56 -11.21 7.14 -17.81
N LEU A 57 -10.63 8.34 -17.68
CA LEU A 57 -11.00 9.48 -18.53
C LEU A 57 -10.62 9.25 -20.00
N MET A 58 -9.46 8.67 -20.27
CA MET A 58 -9.02 8.31 -21.63
C MET A 58 -9.95 7.26 -22.26
N ALA A 59 -10.29 6.20 -21.52
CA ALA A 59 -11.24 5.19 -21.99
C ALA A 59 -12.63 5.76 -22.24
N ARG A 60 -13.09 6.69 -21.40
CA ARG A 60 -14.35 7.44 -21.64
C ARG A 60 -14.30 8.25 -22.94
N ALA A 61 -13.15 8.80 -23.25
CA ALA A 61 -12.94 9.55 -24.50
C ALA A 61 -12.74 8.65 -25.74
N GLY A 62 -12.82 7.32 -25.58
CA GLY A 62 -12.73 6.37 -26.69
C GLY A 62 -11.30 5.89 -26.99
N VAL A 63 -10.32 6.17 -26.13
CA VAL A 63 -8.97 5.64 -26.29
C VAL A 63 -8.99 4.12 -26.04
N PRO A 64 -8.54 3.29 -27.00
CA PRO A 64 -8.51 1.85 -26.82
C PRO A 64 -7.45 1.44 -25.80
N GLY A 65 -7.76 0.42 -24.99
CA GLY A 65 -6.81 -0.23 -24.08
C GLY A 65 -6.15 -1.47 -24.70
N LEU A 66 -5.37 -2.17 -23.87
CA LEU A 66 -4.84 -3.48 -24.22
C LEU A 66 -5.93 -4.54 -24.05
N ALA A 67 -6.14 -5.39 -25.05
CA ALA A 67 -7.15 -6.45 -25.00
C ALA A 67 -6.78 -7.52 -23.95
N ASP A 68 -5.53 -7.95 -23.92
CA ASP A 68 -5.03 -9.02 -23.05
C ASP A 68 -4.20 -8.48 -21.90
N THR A 69 -4.77 -7.53 -21.14
CA THR A 69 -4.09 -6.87 -20.01
C THR A 69 -3.62 -7.85 -18.94
N PHE A 70 -4.40 -8.89 -18.66
CA PHE A 70 -4.12 -9.83 -17.56
C PHE A 70 -3.42 -11.11 -18.04
N ASP A 71 -3.95 -11.75 -19.07
CA ASP A 71 -3.57 -13.12 -19.48
C ASP A 71 -2.63 -13.15 -20.68
N GLY A 72 -2.36 -12.02 -21.32
CA GLY A 72 -1.47 -11.93 -22.48
C GLY A 72 -0.01 -12.34 -22.15
N PRO A 73 0.80 -12.64 -23.18
CA PRO A 73 2.18 -13.09 -22.99
C PRO A 73 3.08 -12.09 -22.26
N ALA A 74 2.73 -10.82 -22.27
CA ALA A 74 3.34 -9.76 -21.46
C ALA A 74 2.33 -9.11 -20.52
N GLY A 75 1.24 -9.80 -20.19
CA GLY A 75 0.19 -9.35 -19.31
C GLY A 75 0.58 -9.43 -17.82
N PHE A 76 -0.34 -9.03 -16.96
CA PHE A 76 -0.11 -8.93 -15.52
C PHE A 76 0.35 -10.24 -14.88
N PHE A 77 -0.35 -11.36 -15.17
CA PHE A 77 0.01 -12.64 -14.56
C PHE A 77 1.33 -13.17 -15.08
N SER A 78 1.64 -12.96 -16.36
CA SER A 78 2.92 -13.35 -16.95
C SER A 78 4.08 -12.59 -16.30
N GLN A 79 3.96 -11.28 -16.13
CA GLN A 79 5.05 -10.46 -15.63
C GLN A 79 5.28 -10.55 -14.10
N TYR A 80 4.23 -10.68 -13.32
CA TYR A 80 4.32 -10.62 -11.85
C TYR A 80 4.12 -11.95 -11.14
N TYR A 81 3.54 -12.94 -11.81
CA TYR A 81 3.18 -14.24 -11.20
C TYR A 81 3.66 -15.46 -12.00
N GLY A 82 4.60 -15.26 -12.93
CA GLY A 82 5.13 -16.35 -13.75
C GLY A 82 4.07 -17.05 -14.62
N GLY A 83 3.00 -16.33 -15.01
CA GLY A 83 1.88 -16.87 -15.78
C GLY A 83 0.85 -17.63 -14.95
N VAL A 84 1.00 -17.71 -13.65
CA VAL A 84 0.04 -18.42 -12.77
C VAL A 84 -1.11 -17.49 -12.43
N ARG A 85 -2.34 -17.95 -12.70
CA ARG A 85 -3.58 -17.29 -12.30
C ARG A 85 -4.34 -18.18 -11.31
N ASP A 86 -4.64 -17.64 -10.15
CA ASP A 86 -5.48 -18.29 -9.16
C ASP A 86 -6.96 -17.96 -9.44
N GLU A 87 -7.66 -18.87 -10.09
CA GLU A 87 -9.09 -18.71 -10.40
C GLU A 87 -9.95 -18.58 -9.13
N ALA A 88 -9.54 -19.20 -8.02
CA ALA A 88 -10.27 -19.13 -6.77
C ALA A 88 -10.34 -17.71 -6.22
N ALA A 89 -9.32 -16.88 -6.49
CA ALA A 89 -9.30 -15.47 -6.08
C ALA A 89 -10.41 -14.64 -6.75
N PHE A 90 -10.92 -15.08 -7.90
CA PHE A 90 -11.94 -14.37 -8.68
C PHE A 90 -13.34 -14.95 -8.53
N ALA A 91 -13.46 -16.17 -7.99
CA ALA A 91 -14.73 -16.90 -7.94
C ALA A 91 -15.83 -16.18 -7.13
N GLU A 92 -15.44 -15.38 -6.16
CA GLU A 92 -16.36 -14.68 -5.28
C GLU A 92 -16.42 -13.15 -5.51
N LEU A 93 -15.94 -12.68 -6.66
CA LEU A 93 -16.04 -11.26 -7.01
C LEU A 93 -17.51 -10.79 -6.99
N GLY A 94 -17.76 -9.68 -6.30
CA GLY A 94 -19.09 -9.11 -6.11
C GLY A 94 -19.92 -9.76 -5.01
N ARG A 95 -19.44 -10.85 -4.39
CA ARG A 95 -20.09 -11.53 -3.25
C ARG A 95 -19.30 -11.34 -1.97
N ARG A 96 -18.00 -11.56 -2.03
CA ARG A 96 -17.08 -11.39 -0.90
C ARG A 96 -16.26 -10.12 -1.08
N PHE A 97 -16.21 -9.33 -0.02
CA PHE A 97 -15.50 -8.05 0.00
C PHE A 97 -14.34 -8.14 1.01
N GLU A 98 -13.13 -8.34 0.52
CA GLU A 98 -11.94 -8.46 1.36
C GLU A 98 -11.65 -7.20 2.19
N GLY A 99 -12.14 -6.04 1.74
CA GLY A 99 -12.08 -4.80 2.52
C GLY A 99 -12.77 -4.86 3.88
N ALA A 100 -13.72 -5.79 4.09
CA ALA A 100 -14.35 -6.02 5.39
C ALA A 100 -13.38 -6.61 6.44
N HIS A 101 -12.29 -7.24 5.99
CA HIS A 101 -11.26 -7.84 6.85
C HIS A 101 -10.06 -6.92 7.11
N VAL A 102 -10.10 -5.68 6.62
CA VAL A 102 -9.04 -4.70 6.86
C VAL A 102 -9.11 -4.23 8.31
N SER A 103 -8.01 -4.37 9.02
CA SER A 103 -7.91 -3.88 10.40
C SER A 103 -7.57 -2.39 10.44
N ILE A 104 -8.26 -1.67 11.31
CA ILE A 104 -7.96 -0.26 11.59
C ILE A 104 -6.70 -0.18 12.45
N LYS A 105 -5.84 0.77 12.15
CA LYS A 105 -4.65 1.04 12.98
C LYS A 105 -5.09 1.75 14.27
N PRO A 106 -4.81 1.19 15.45
CA PRO A 106 -5.12 1.87 16.71
C PRO A 106 -4.16 3.03 17.02
N TRP A 107 -2.97 3.03 16.39
CA TRP A 107 -1.93 4.03 16.57
C TRP A 107 -1.58 4.68 15.23
N PRO A 108 -1.26 5.98 15.20
CA PRO A 108 -0.93 6.71 13.96
C PRO A 108 0.50 6.43 13.49
N CYS A 109 0.90 5.17 13.46
CA CYS A 109 2.23 4.72 13.08
C CYS A 109 2.18 3.54 12.09
N CYS A 110 3.33 2.99 11.71
CA CYS A 110 3.40 1.81 10.86
C CYS A 110 2.78 0.61 11.56
N ARG A 111 2.07 -0.25 10.79
CA ARG A 111 1.44 -1.45 11.33
C ARG A 111 2.42 -2.37 12.06
N PHE A 112 3.64 -2.49 11.57
CA PHE A 112 4.69 -3.30 12.20
C PHE A 112 5.09 -2.83 13.60
N THR A 113 4.83 -1.57 13.96
CA THR A 113 5.14 -1.02 15.28
C THR A 113 3.96 -1.08 16.25
N ASN A 114 2.75 -1.37 15.80
CA ASN A 114 1.54 -1.34 16.65
C ASN A 114 1.63 -2.33 17.82
N ALA A 115 2.09 -3.56 17.58
CA ALA A 115 2.25 -4.55 18.64
C ALA A 115 3.27 -4.13 19.72
N HIS A 116 4.32 -3.43 19.32
CA HIS A 116 5.32 -2.91 20.25
C HIS A 116 4.77 -1.76 21.11
N VAL A 117 3.93 -0.89 20.51
CA VAL A 117 3.22 0.16 21.25
C VAL A 117 2.26 -0.45 22.27
N ASP A 118 1.48 -1.45 21.88
CA ASP A 118 0.58 -2.17 22.77
C ASP A 118 1.31 -2.84 23.91
N ALA A 119 2.43 -3.53 23.63
CA ALA A 119 3.25 -4.16 24.63
C ALA A 119 3.83 -3.14 25.64
N ALA A 120 4.36 -2.01 25.13
CA ALA A 120 4.88 -0.95 25.99
C ALA A 120 3.80 -0.35 26.89
N LEU A 121 2.61 -0.09 26.36
CA LEU A 121 1.48 0.40 27.13
C LEU A 121 0.99 -0.64 28.16
N GLY A 122 0.97 -1.92 27.79
CA GLY A 122 0.64 -3.00 28.71
C GLY A 122 1.59 -3.03 29.91
N ILE A 123 2.89 -2.96 29.67
CA ILE A 123 3.90 -2.89 30.71
C ILE A 123 3.70 -1.66 31.60
N ALA A 124 3.51 -0.48 31.01
CA ALA A 124 3.33 0.76 31.74
C ALA A 124 2.05 0.78 32.60
N ARG A 125 1.00 0.06 32.20
CA ARG A 125 -0.24 -0.09 32.99
C ARG A 125 -0.14 -1.10 34.12
N CYS A 126 0.67 -2.14 33.94
CA CYS A 126 0.82 -3.20 34.92
C CYS A 126 1.94 -2.92 35.94
N HIS A 127 2.84 -2.03 35.64
CA HIS A 127 4.01 -1.72 36.45
C HIS A 127 4.18 -0.21 36.57
N ASP A 128 4.64 0.26 37.72
CA ASP A 128 4.98 1.67 37.92
C ASP A 128 6.36 1.96 37.29
N VAL A 129 6.34 2.22 35.99
CA VAL A 129 7.54 2.43 35.18
C VAL A 129 7.83 3.92 35.07
N ASP A 130 8.92 4.38 35.70
CA ASP A 130 9.46 5.73 35.45
C ASP A 130 10.24 5.72 34.12
N PRO A 131 9.78 6.46 33.08
CA PRO A 131 10.43 6.50 31.78
C PRO A 131 11.86 7.05 31.84
N HIS A 132 12.20 7.87 32.84
CA HIS A 132 13.54 8.44 33.03
C HIS A 132 14.54 7.42 33.62
N ARG A 133 14.06 6.32 34.14
CA ARG A 133 14.88 5.24 34.71
C ARG A 133 15.08 4.04 33.81
N ILE A 134 14.55 4.10 32.58
CA ILE A 134 14.71 3.01 31.60
C ILE A 134 16.12 3.03 31.04
N ALA A 135 16.90 2.01 31.36
CA ALA A 135 18.27 1.86 30.85
C ALA A 135 18.29 1.32 29.41
N ARG A 136 17.37 0.41 29.07
CA ARG A 136 17.34 -0.25 27.77
C ARG A 136 15.95 -0.78 27.45
N ILE A 137 15.55 -0.65 26.19
CA ILE A 137 14.37 -1.29 25.62
C ILE A 137 14.85 -2.28 24.55
N VAL A 138 14.37 -3.51 24.60
CA VAL A 138 14.69 -4.56 23.62
C VAL A 138 13.38 -4.96 22.93
N LEU A 139 13.35 -4.81 21.60
CA LEU A 139 12.22 -5.20 20.77
C LEU A 139 12.57 -6.46 20.00
N TYR A 140 11.70 -7.48 20.09
CA TYR A 140 11.79 -8.70 19.30
C TYR A 140 10.79 -8.60 18.15
N TYR A 141 11.26 -8.81 16.92
CA TYR A 141 10.43 -8.80 15.74
C TYR A 141 10.84 -9.91 14.77
N ALA A 142 9.85 -10.45 14.06
CA ALA A 142 10.05 -11.63 13.21
C ALA A 142 10.38 -11.27 11.75
N HIS A 143 10.28 -10.01 11.34
CA HIS A 143 10.38 -9.61 9.93
C HIS A 143 11.26 -8.39 9.73
N ASP A 144 12.18 -8.43 8.76
CA ASP A 144 13.10 -7.33 8.45
C ASP A 144 12.42 -6.00 8.07
N ASP A 145 11.18 -6.05 7.58
CA ASP A 145 10.43 -4.83 7.29
C ASP A 145 10.08 -4.04 8.56
N ALA A 146 9.96 -4.70 9.72
CA ALA A 146 9.79 -4.02 11.00
C ALA A 146 11.04 -3.20 11.36
N LYS A 147 12.23 -3.71 11.09
CA LYS A 147 13.49 -3.01 11.29
C LYS A 147 13.52 -1.66 10.56
N ARG A 148 13.05 -1.61 9.32
CA ARG A 148 12.98 -0.39 8.51
C ARG A 148 12.07 0.69 9.10
N CYS A 149 11.06 0.29 9.89
CA CYS A 149 10.18 1.22 10.59
C CYS A 149 10.82 1.80 11.85
N LEU A 150 11.81 1.12 12.41
CA LEU A 150 12.47 1.49 13.65
C LEU A 150 13.79 2.22 13.41
N GLU A 151 14.45 1.98 12.29
CA GLU A 151 15.75 2.56 11.95
C GLU A 151 15.64 3.63 10.84
N PRO A 152 16.54 4.60 10.79
CA PRO A 152 17.49 4.94 11.83
C PRO A 152 16.79 5.66 13.01
N LEU A 153 17.16 5.29 14.23
CA LEU A 153 16.51 5.78 15.46
C LEU A 153 16.58 7.31 15.60
N GLU A 154 17.69 7.91 15.20
CA GLU A 154 17.87 9.36 15.32
C GLU A 154 16.89 10.15 14.44
N MET A 155 16.62 9.66 13.25
CA MET A 155 15.61 10.25 12.36
C MET A 155 14.20 10.17 12.98
N ARG A 156 13.91 9.09 13.75
CA ARG A 156 12.62 8.91 14.42
C ARG A 156 12.47 9.82 15.63
N ARG A 157 13.55 10.07 16.37
CA ARG A 157 13.57 10.95 17.53
C ARG A 157 13.47 12.43 17.14
N ARG A 158 14.04 12.80 16.00
CA ARG A 158 14.09 14.18 15.51
C ARG A 158 13.73 14.25 14.03
N PRO A 159 12.46 13.99 13.69
CA PRO A 159 12.03 14.01 12.31
C PRO A 159 12.11 15.44 11.75
N ARG A 160 12.68 15.56 10.54
CA ARG A 160 12.80 16.82 9.82
C ARG A 160 11.60 17.13 8.92
N SER A 161 10.73 16.14 8.75
CA SER A 161 9.54 16.25 7.91
C SER A 161 8.41 15.36 8.43
N ILE A 162 7.16 15.66 8.02
CA ILE A 162 6.00 14.84 8.36
C ILE A 162 6.14 13.39 7.89
N PRO A 163 6.65 13.10 6.68
CA PRO A 163 6.91 11.72 6.26
C PRO A 163 7.90 10.97 7.17
N GLU A 164 8.94 11.63 7.66
CA GLU A 164 9.89 11.05 8.60
C GLU A 164 9.23 10.73 9.95
N ALA A 165 8.35 11.60 10.44
CA ALA A 165 7.61 11.40 11.68
C ALA A 165 6.58 10.27 11.58
N LYS A 166 5.86 10.18 10.46
CA LYS A 166 4.78 9.18 10.27
C LYS A 166 5.26 7.74 10.12
N LEU A 167 6.53 7.53 9.95
CA LEU A 167 7.12 6.19 9.79
C LEU A 167 7.64 5.61 11.10
N SER A 168 7.54 6.39 12.13
CA SER A 168 7.89 6.00 13.50
C SER A 168 6.78 5.18 14.12
#